data_ed9c41349e557867048b53d7640af7dc
#
_entry.id   ed9c41349e557867048b53d7640af7dc
#
_cell.length_a   1.000
_cell.length_b   1.000
_cell.length_c   1.000
_cell.angle_alpha   90.00
_cell.angle_beta   90.00
_cell.angle_gamma   90.00
#
_symmetry.space_group_name_H-M   'P 1'
#
loop_
_entity.id
_entity.type
_entity.pdbx_description
1 polymer ?
#
loop_
_entity_poly.entity_id
_entity_poly.type
_entity_poly.pdbx_seq_one_letter_code
_entity_poly.pdbx_strand_id
1 'polypeptide(L)'
;SLCEGMLKRHAFSLSSARNHVFLQTNSLVSDMSTPEKRVLVGMSGGIDSTATCLMLKEQGYEIVGLTMWVWGDEPVEAHQLADSMGIEHHVADEREAFRQIIVQNFIDEYCQGRTPNPCVMCNPLFKFRILEEWADKLGCAYIATGHYTRLEERNGKVYIIAGDDDKKDQSYFLWRLGQELLKRCIFPLGTYTKQQVREYLRDKGYTVKAEEGESMEVCFIKGDYRDFLREHSPEID
;
A
#
# COMPACT_ATOMS: atom_id res chain seq x y z
N SER A 1 -24.27 32.78 39.75
CA SER A 1 -25.11 31.66 39.44
C SER A 1 -24.26 30.53 38.85
N LEU A 2 -24.45 29.34 39.38
CA LEU A 2 -23.59 28.13 39.31
C LEU A 2 -23.60 27.36 37.97
N CYS A 3 -23.76 27.96 36.83
CA CYS A 3 -23.86 27.25 35.54
C CYS A 3 -22.78 27.58 34.49
N GLU A 4 -21.88 28.50 34.72
CA GLU A 4 -20.85 28.85 33.74
C GLU A 4 -19.48 28.18 33.95
N GLY A 5 -19.33 27.34 34.98
CA GLY A 5 -18.07 26.70 35.35
C GLY A 5 -17.83 25.31 34.75
N MET A 6 -18.78 24.66 34.08
CA MET A 6 -18.67 23.25 33.65
C MET A 6 -18.40 23.02 32.16
N LEU A 7 -18.37 24.06 31.33
CA LEU A 7 -18.18 23.90 29.88
C LEU A 7 -16.75 24.13 29.38
N LYS A 8 -15.78 24.41 30.27
CA LYS A 8 -14.37 24.62 29.88
C LYS A 8 -13.43 23.48 30.20
N ARG A 9 -13.90 22.33 30.68
CA ARG A 9 -13.05 21.18 31.03
C ARG A 9 -13.08 19.99 30.07
N HIS A 10 -13.82 20.03 28.98
CA HIS A 10 -13.91 18.93 28.03
C HIS A 10 -13.21 19.16 26.67
N ALA A 11 -12.64 20.35 26.45
CA ALA A 11 -11.94 20.65 25.19
C ALA A 11 -10.43 20.32 25.20
N PHE A 12 -9.85 19.88 26.33
CA PHE A 12 -8.38 19.69 26.45
C PHE A 12 -7.94 18.23 26.40
N SER A 13 -8.86 17.26 26.27
CA SER A 13 -8.53 15.85 26.33
C SER A 13 -8.36 15.16 24.96
N LEU A 14 -8.75 15.78 23.86
CA LEU A 14 -8.69 15.14 22.53
C LEU A 14 -7.41 15.44 21.75
N SER A 15 -6.63 16.42 22.16
CA SER A 15 -5.35 16.75 21.51
C SER A 15 -4.18 15.85 21.99
N SER A 16 -4.27 15.30 23.20
CA SER A 16 -3.21 14.46 23.77
C SER A 16 -3.21 13.01 23.26
N ALA A 17 -4.37 12.49 22.87
CA ALA A 17 -4.48 11.11 22.40
C ALA A 17 -3.94 10.90 20.97
N ARG A 18 -3.99 11.94 20.11
CA ARG A 18 -3.47 11.84 18.74
C ARG A 18 -1.95 11.81 18.65
N ASN A 19 -1.25 12.43 19.61
CA ASN A 19 0.21 12.41 19.64
C ASN A 19 0.80 11.10 20.19
N HIS A 20 0.04 10.31 20.95
CA HIS A 20 0.56 9.07 21.52
C HIS A 20 0.55 7.89 20.55
N VAL A 21 -0.39 7.86 19.60
CA VAL A 21 -0.45 6.78 18.58
C VAL A 21 0.68 6.94 17.57
N PHE A 22 1.06 8.18 17.25
CA PHE A 22 2.17 8.46 16.31
C PHE A 22 3.55 8.10 16.90
N LEU A 23 3.68 8.14 18.23
CA LEU A 23 4.93 7.80 18.92
C LEU A 23 5.13 6.29 19.13
N GLN A 24 4.05 5.48 19.13
CA GLN A 24 4.18 4.04 19.32
C GLN A 24 4.63 3.28 18.07
N THR A 25 4.30 3.77 16.85
CA THR A 25 4.89 3.19 15.62
C THR A 25 6.35 3.57 15.46
N ASN A 26 6.81 4.69 16.06
CA ASN A 26 8.22 5.08 16.03
C ASN A 26 9.07 4.39 17.12
N SER A 27 8.48 3.82 18.18
CA SER A 27 9.25 3.15 19.23
C SER A 27 9.82 1.80 18.79
N LEU A 28 9.24 1.17 17.78
CA LEU A 28 9.78 -0.05 17.17
C LEU A 28 11.03 0.20 16.32
N VAL A 29 11.24 1.44 15.88
CA VAL A 29 12.37 1.83 15.02
C VAL A 29 13.53 2.42 15.84
N SER A 30 13.34 2.81 17.10
CA SER A 30 14.31 3.57 17.89
C SER A 30 15.35 2.73 18.62
N ASP A 31 15.22 1.42 18.68
CA ASP A 31 16.11 0.54 19.48
C ASP A 31 17.00 -0.40 18.63
N MET A 32 17.02 -0.21 17.30
CA MET A 32 17.97 -0.88 16.43
C MET A 32 19.15 0.07 16.13
N SER A 33 20.31 -0.25 16.65
CA SER A 33 21.59 0.34 16.25
C SER A 33 21.76 0.21 14.74
N THR A 34 21.35 1.25 14.02
CA THR A 34 21.50 1.52 12.58
C THR A 34 22.03 0.40 11.68
N PRO A 35 21.16 -0.30 10.97
CA PRO A 35 21.30 -0.32 9.53
C PRO A 35 20.47 0.84 8.96
N GLU A 36 20.98 1.45 7.90
CA GLU A 36 20.36 2.55 7.18
C GLU A 36 18.84 2.37 7.08
N LYS A 37 18.09 3.44 7.33
CA LYS A 37 16.61 3.49 7.19
C LYS A 37 16.21 3.39 5.71
N ARG A 38 16.63 2.30 5.07
CA ARG A 38 16.38 2.06 3.64
C ARG A 38 15.12 1.24 3.49
N VAL A 39 14.17 1.72 2.69
CA VAL A 39 12.86 1.11 2.49
C VAL A 39 12.55 0.93 1.02
N LEU A 40 12.13 -0.28 0.65
CA LEU A 40 11.58 -0.57 -0.68
C LEU A 40 10.10 -0.22 -0.71
N VAL A 41 9.69 0.69 -1.57
CA VAL A 41 8.30 1.08 -1.74
C VAL A 41 7.74 0.49 -3.04
N GLY A 42 6.66 -0.28 -2.92
CA GLY A 42 5.88 -0.71 -4.08
C GLY A 42 5.23 0.50 -4.74
N MET A 43 5.78 0.93 -5.88
CA MET A 43 5.43 2.16 -6.56
C MET A 43 4.64 1.86 -7.84
N SER A 44 3.34 2.16 -7.84
CA SER A 44 2.47 1.98 -9.01
C SER A 44 2.37 3.24 -9.88
N GLY A 45 2.94 4.35 -9.43
CA GLY A 45 2.75 5.66 -10.06
C GLY A 45 1.43 6.36 -9.68
N GLY A 46 0.52 5.70 -8.97
CA GLY A 46 -0.74 6.27 -8.52
C GLY A 46 -0.64 7.10 -7.23
N ILE A 47 -1.75 7.73 -6.86
CA ILE A 47 -1.90 8.63 -5.69
C ILE A 47 -1.28 8.04 -4.42
N ASP A 48 -1.63 6.81 -4.07
CA ASP A 48 -1.28 6.21 -2.78
C ASP A 48 0.21 5.88 -2.66
N SER A 49 0.80 5.33 -3.72
CA SER A 49 2.23 5.04 -3.75
C SER A 49 3.07 6.33 -3.74
N THR A 50 2.59 7.38 -4.40
CA THR A 50 3.22 8.71 -4.40
C THR A 50 3.25 9.31 -2.99
N ALA A 51 2.10 9.32 -2.31
CA ALA A 51 2.02 9.82 -0.94
C ALA A 51 2.89 8.99 0.01
N THR A 52 2.90 7.66 -0.14
CA THR A 52 3.75 6.76 0.64
C THR A 52 5.23 7.13 0.53
N CYS A 53 5.74 7.34 -0.69
CA CYS A 53 7.12 7.74 -0.91
C CYS A 53 7.45 9.07 -0.22
N LEU A 54 6.59 10.09 -0.40
CA LEU A 54 6.81 11.42 0.20
C LEU A 54 6.78 11.38 1.72
N MET A 55 5.80 10.71 2.31
CA MET A 55 5.67 10.61 3.77
C MET A 55 6.86 9.90 4.41
N LEU A 56 7.35 8.82 3.80
CA LEU A 56 8.52 8.11 4.31
C LEU A 56 9.81 8.91 4.12
N LYS A 57 9.96 9.63 3.01
CA LYS A 57 11.09 10.54 2.78
C LYS A 57 11.14 11.64 3.84
N GLU A 58 10.00 12.22 4.21
CA GLU A 58 9.91 13.20 5.29
C GLU A 58 10.26 12.64 6.68
N GLN A 59 10.02 11.35 6.89
CA GLN A 59 10.43 10.62 8.10
C GLN A 59 11.91 10.22 8.11
N GLY A 60 12.66 10.60 7.06
CA GLY A 60 14.09 10.36 6.94
C GLY A 60 14.47 8.95 6.49
N TYR A 61 13.57 8.25 5.80
CA TYR A 61 13.91 7.02 5.10
C TYR A 61 14.60 7.30 3.78
N GLU A 62 15.58 6.48 3.43
CA GLU A 62 16.10 6.35 2.07
C GLU A 62 15.12 5.48 1.28
N ILE A 63 14.53 6.05 0.23
CA ILE A 63 13.48 5.40 -0.55
C ILE A 63 14.08 4.74 -1.79
N VAL A 64 13.74 3.49 -1.99
CA VAL A 64 13.92 2.77 -3.27
C VAL A 64 12.53 2.42 -3.79
N GLY A 65 12.19 2.89 -4.97
CA GLY A 65 10.93 2.57 -5.65
C GLY A 65 11.03 1.27 -6.45
N LEU A 66 10.03 0.42 -6.36
CA LEU A 66 9.88 -0.75 -7.22
C LEU A 66 8.52 -0.75 -7.90
N THR A 67 8.51 -0.67 -9.22
CA THR A 67 7.29 -0.90 -10.01
C THR A 67 7.29 -2.34 -10.54
N MET A 68 6.26 -3.08 -10.21
CA MET A 68 6.01 -4.40 -10.80
C MET A 68 5.23 -4.19 -12.11
N TRP A 69 5.87 -4.45 -13.23
CA TRP A 69 5.22 -4.44 -14.53
C TRP A 69 4.50 -5.78 -14.72
N VAL A 70 3.21 -5.78 -14.45
CA VAL A 70 2.39 -7.00 -14.43
C VAL A 70 1.43 -7.12 -15.61
N TRP A 71 1.10 -5.98 -16.26
CA TRP A 71 0.13 -5.93 -17.36
C TRP A 71 0.32 -4.69 -18.24
N GLY A 72 -0.11 -4.78 -19.52
CA GLY A 72 -0.11 -3.64 -20.43
C GLY A 72 1.26 -3.13 -20.85
N ASP A 73 1.32 -1.83 -21.10
CA ASP A 73 2.53 -1.12 -21.55
C ASP A 73 3.54 -0.92 -20.40
N GLU A 74 4.78 -0.63 -20.77
CA GLU A 74 5.85 -0.34 -19.81
C GLU A 74 5.46 0.86 -18.90
N PRO A 75 5.70 0.78 -17.58
CA PRO A 75 5.28 1.80 -16.61
C PRO A 75 6.20 3.04 -16.60
N VAL A 76 6.33 3.72 -17.74
CA VAL A 76 7.21 4.89 -17.93
C VAL A 76 6.84 6.03 -16.98
N GLU A 77 5.56 6.25 -16.72
CA GLU A 77 5.07 7.31 -15.82
C GLU A 77 5.56 7.12 -14.37
N ALA A 78 5.62 5.88 -13.90
CA ALA A 78 6.13 5.59 -12.56
C ALA A 78 7.62 5.91 -12.43
N HIS A 79 8.40 5.66 -13.49
CA HIS A 79 9.81 6.00 -13.56
C HIS A 79 10.02 7.53 -13.56
N GLN A 80 9.31 8.26 -14.42
CA GLN A 80 9.36 9.72 -14.47
C GLN A 80 8.98 10.37 -13.14
N LEU A 81 8.00 9.80 -12.44
CA LEU A 81 7.58 10.28 -11.13
C LEU A 81 8.68 10.05 -10.08
N ALA A 82 9.32 8.89 -10.07
CA ALA A 82 10.44 8.59 -9.18
C ALA A 82 11.61 9.54 -9.42
N ASP A 83 11.96 9.82 -10.67
CA ASP A 83 12.99 10.78 -11.06
C ASP A 83 12.66 12.19 -10.54
N SER A 84 11.42 12.63 -10.67
CA SER A 84 10.96 13.92 -10.15
C SER A 84 11.09 14.06 -8.63
N MET A 85 11.02 12.95 -7.92
CA MET A 85 11.20 12.87 -6.47
C MET A 85 12.66 12.67 -6.04
N GLY A 86 13.57 12.41 -7.00
CA GLY A 86 14.95 12.01 -6.72
C GLY A 86 15.03 10.69 -5.95
N ILE A 87 14.25 9.70 -6.36
CA ILE A 87 14.17 8.36 -5.76
C ILE A 87 14.82 7.35 -6.72
N GLU A 88 15.71 6.50 -6.18
CA GLU A 88 16.19 5.30 -6.89
C GLU A 88 14.98 4.44 -7.29
N HIS A 89 14.90 4.03 -8.55
CA HIS A 89 13.73 3.31 -9.05
C HIS A 89 14.10 2.12 -9.94
N HIS A 90 13.42 1.02 -9.70
CA HIS A 90 13.55 -0.21 -10.46
C HIS A 90 12.20 -0.64 -11.04
N VAL A 91 12.25 -1.34 -12.17
CA VAL A 91 11.08 -2.00 -12.78
C VAL A 91 11.35 -3.50 -12.82
N ALA A 92 10.45 -4.27 -12.24
CA ALA A 92 10.45 -5.73 -12.35
C ALA A 92 9.43 -6.16 -13.40
N ASP A 93 9.88 -6.76 -14.51
CA ASP A 93 8.97 -7.36 -15.50
C ASP A 93 8.47 -8.71 -14.99
N GLU A 94 7.26 -8.70 -14.50
CA GLU A 94 6.60 -9.86 -13.89
C GLU A 94 5.35 -10.30 -14.66
N ARG A 95 5.21 -9.88 -15.91
CA ARG A 95 4.01 -10.11 -16.71
C ARG A 95 3.69 -11.58 -16.89
N GLU A 96 4.71 -12.41 -17.14
CA GLU A 96 4.50 -13.85 -17.36
C GLU A 96 4.11 -14.55 -16.05
N ALA A 97 4.82 -14.28 -14.95
CA ALA A 97 4.49 -14.86 -13.65
C ALA A 97 3.10 -14.41 -13.16
N PHE A 98 2.75 -13.13 -13.38
CA PHE A 98 1.44 -12.61 -13.05
C PHE A 98 0.31 -13.30 -13.83
N ARG A 99 0.50 -13.49 -15.14
CA ARG A 99 -0.45 -14.21 -16.00
C ARG A 99 -0.67 -15.64 -15.49
N GLN A 100 0.40 -16.35 -15.21
CA GLN A 100 0.31 -17.76 -14.78
C GLN A 100 -0.29 -17.91 -13.37
N ILE A 101 -0.01 -17.02 -12.44
CA ILE A 101 -0.43 -17.17 -11.04
C ILE A 101 -1.78 -16.51 -10.78
N ILE A 102 -1.97 -15.27 -11.25
CA ILE A 102 -3.13 -14.46 -10.85
C ILE A 102 -4.22 -14.50 -11.90
N VAL A 103 -3.87 -14.26 -13.17
CA VAL A 103 -4.88 -14.25 -14.26
C VAL A 103 -5.44 -15.64 -14.50
N GLN A 104 -4.58 -16.66 -14.53
CA GLN A 104 -5.04 -18.05 -14.71
C GLN A 104 -5.94 -18.48 -13.55
N ASN A 105 -5.56 -18.17 -12.30
CA ASN A 105 -6.44 -18.47 -11.16
C ASN A 105 -7.80 -17.76 -11.26
N PHE A 106 -7.83 -16.52 -11.74
CA PHE A 106 -9.06 -15.78 -11.95
C PHE A 106 -9.97 -16.49 -12.96
N ILE A 107 -9.43 -16.93 -14.08
CA ILE A 107 -10.15 -17.67 -15.13
C ILE A 107 -10.66 -19.02 -14.57
N ASP A 108 -9.78 -19.80 -13.94
CA ASP A 108 -10.10 -21.13 -13.42
C ASP A 108 -11.24 -21.10 -12.38
N GLU A 109 -11.26 -20.09 -11.51
CA GLU A 109 -12.31 -19.90 -10.51
C GLU A 109 -13.66 -19.64 -11.18
N TYR A 110 -13.71 -18.77 -12.20
CA TYR A 110 -14.95 -18.53 -12.95
C TYR A 110 -15.40 -19.75 -13.72
N CYS A 111 -14.49 -20.50 -14.37
CA CYS A 111 -14.81 -21.76 -15.04
C CYS A 111 -15.44 -22.79 -14.09
N GLN A 112 -15.10 -22.73 -12.81
CA GLN A 112 -15.66 -23.60 -11.77
C GLN A 112 -16.90 -23.01 -11.08
N GLY A 113 -17.46 -21.91 -11.59
CA GLY A 113 -18.66 -21.28 -11.05
C GLY A 113 -18.42 -20.52 -9.73
N ARG A 114 -17.17 -20.17 -9.41
CA ARG A 114 -16.83 -19.39 -8.23
C ARG A 114 -16.49 -17.96 -8.60
N THR A 115 -16.70 -17.02 -7.68
CA THR A 115 -16.31 -15.61 -7.86
C THR A 115 -14.97 -15.36 -7.18
N PRO A 116 -13.86 -15.21 -7.92
CA PRO A 116 -12.55 -14.98 -7.35
C PRO A 116 -12.39 -13.57 -6.79
N ASN A 117 -11.49 -13.43 -5.80
CA ASN A 117 -10.93 -12.15 -5.41
C ASN A 117 -9.42 -12.15 -5.70
N PRO A 118 -8.99 -11.70 -6.89
CA PRO A 118 -7.59 -11.79 -7.28
C PRO A 118 -6.66 -10.97 -6.38
N CYS A 119 -7.12 -9.89 -5.76
CA CYS A 119 -6.29 -9.08 -4.86
C CYS A 119 -5.90 -9.84 -3.58
N VAL A 120 -6.79 -10.68 -3.04
CA VAL A 120 -6.51 -11.52 -1.87
C VAL A 120 -5.45 -12.58 -2.18
N MET A 121 -5.38 -13.05 -3.43
CA MET A 121 -4.34 -13.98 -3.88
C MET A 121 -3.05 -13.25 -4.26
N CYS A 122 -3.17 -12.13 -4.97
CA CYS A 122 -2.04 -11.37 -5.47
C CYS A 122 -1.15 -10.81 -4.35
N ASN A 123 -1.72 -10.25 -3.29
CA ASN A 123 -0.89 -9.65 -2.24
C ASN A 123 0.07 -10.66 -1.61
N PRO A 124 -0.36 -11.80 -1.02
CA PRO A 124 0.56 -12.72 -0.34
C PRO A 124 1.40 -13.57 -1.30
N LEU A 125 0.83 -14.02 -2.43
CA LEU A 125 1.50 -15.00 -3.29
C LEU A 125 2.37 -14.37 -4.37
N PHE A 126 2.17 -13.10 -4.66
CA PHE A 126 2.85 -12.43 -5.76
C PHE A 126 3.48 -11.11 -5.32
N LYS A 127 2.69 -10.08 -4.98
CA LYS A 127 3.19 -8.73 -4.71
C LYS A 127 4.21 -8.69 -3.58
N PHE A 128 3.87 -9.19 -2.40
CA PHE A 128 4.76 -9.11 -1.24
C PHE A 128 5.95 -10.05 -1.33
N ARG A 129 5.84 -11.17 -2.05
CA ARG A 129 6.98 -12.03 -2.36
C ARG A 129 8.01 -11.31 -3.21
N ILE A 130 7.59 -10.65 -4.28
CA ILE A 130 8.49 -9.87 -5.13
C ILE A 130 9.11 -8.70 -4.36
N LEU A 131 8.30 -7.97 -3.57
CA LEU A 131 8.81 -6.89 -2.74
C LEU A 131 9.87 -7.39 -1.75
N GLU A 132 9.68 -8.54 -1.12
CA GLU A 132 10.64 -9.14 -0.20
C GLU A 132 11.95 -9.53 -0.91
N GLU A 133 11.85 -10.24 -2.04
CA GLU A 133 13.00 -10.64 -2.86
C GLU A 133 13.84 -9.42 -3.31
N TRP A 134 13.17 -8.35 -3.75
CA TRP A 134 13.86 -7.12 -4.17
C TRP A 134 14.39 -6.30 -3.00
N ALA A 135 13.69 -6.28 -1.86
CA ALA A 135 14.18 -5.62 -0.65
C ALA A 135 15.48 -6.26 -0.18
N ASP A 136 15.56 -7.59 -0.18
CA ASP A 136 16.76 -8.33 0.19
C ASP A 136 17.90 -8.08 -0.81
N LYS A 137 17.61 -8.12 -2.12
CA LYS A 137 18.57 -7.84 -3.20
C LYS A 137 19.17 -6.44 -3.12
N LEU A 138 18.35 -5.44 -2.76
CA LEU A 138 18.75 -4.02 -2.70
C LEU A 138 19.20 -3.57 -1.30
N GLY A 139 19.23 -4.46 -0.32
CA GLY A 139 19.64 -4.15 1.04
C GLY A 139 18.64 -3.24 1.78
N CYS A 140 17.34 -3.32 1.44
CA CYS A 140 16.30 -2.58 2.13
C CYS A 140 15.83 -3.33 3.37
N ALA A 141 15.93 -2.71 4.55
CA ALA A 141 15.47 -3.31 5.79
C ALA A 141 13.93 -3.41 5.84
N TYR A 142 13.25 -2.46 5.22
CA TYR A 142 11.81 -2.30 5.26
C TYR A 142 11.17 -2.40 3.88
N ILE A 143 9.87 -2.71 3.88
CA ILE A 143 9.00 -2.77 2.70
C ILE A 143 7.78 -1.90 2.99
N ALA A 144 7.42 -1.02 2.07
CA ALA A 144 6.24 -0.19 2.22
C ALA A 144 5.32 -0.22 1.00
N THR A 145 4.06 -0.03 1.23
CA THR A 145 3.03 0.08 0.19
C THR A 145 1.95 1.07 0.61
N GLY A 146 1.20 1.57 -0.37
CA GLY A 146 0.07 2.48 -0.16
C GLY A 146 -1.21 1.81 0.32
N HIS A 147 -1.16 0.71 1.07
CA HIS A 147 -2.36 0.10 1.62
C HIS A 147 -2.91 0.89 2.81
N TYR A 148 -4.24 1.04 2.84
CA TYR A 148 -4.98 1.62 3.95
C TYR A 148 -5.22 0.57 5.02
N THR A 149 -4.20 0.30 5.80
CA THR A 149 -4.23 -0.63 6.94
C THR A 149 -3.19 -0.22 7.96
N ARG A 150 -3.30 -0.71 9.18
CA ARG A 150 -2.34 -0.45 10.26
C ARG A 150 -1.74 -1.76 10.76
N LEU A 151 -0.58 -1.64 11.37
CA LEU A 151 0.05 -2.73 12.10
C LEU A 151 0.05 -2.41 13.59
N GLU A 152 -0.21 -3.42 14.40
CA GLU A 152 -0.14 -3.33 15.85
C GLU A 152 0.68 -4.48 16.39
N GLU A 153 1.68 -4.18 17.22
CA GLU A 153 2.43 -5.20 17.92
C GLU A 153 1.78 -5.51 19.27
N ARG A 154 1.52 -6.80 19.53
CA ARG A 154 1.02 -7.32 20.81
C ARG A 154 1.78 -8.59 21.15
N ASN A 155 2.43 -8.62 22.33
CA ASN A 155 3.13 -9.80 22.83
C ASN A 155 4.17 -10.38 21.81
N GLY A 156 4.93 -9.51 21.15
CA GLY A 156 5.95 -9.87 20.16
C GLY A 156 5.41 -10.39 18.83
N LYS A 157 4.11 -10.27 18.58
CA LYS A 157 3.47 -10.57 17.31
C LYS A 157 2.89 -9.31 16.68
N VAL A 158 3.01 -9.20 15.37
CA VAL A 158 2.47 -8.10 14.57
C VAL A 158 1.12 -8.52 14.00
N TYR A 159 0.12 -7.67 14.20
CA TYR A 159 -1.25 -7.88 13.71
C TYR A 159 -1.61 -6.80 12.70
N ILE A 160 -2.30 -7.23 11.66
CA ILE A 160 -2.94 -6.32 10.71
C ILE A 160 -4.26 -5.87 11.33
N ILE A 161 -4.47 -4.56 11.39
CA ILE A 161 -5.73 -3.97 11.88
C ILE A 161 -6.29 -3.01 10.82
N ALA A 162 -7.59 -2.76 10.88
CA ALA A 162 -8.26 -1.88 9.93
C ALA A 162 -7.62 -0.48 9.89
N GLY A 163 -7.61 0.11 8.72
CA GLY A 163 -7.25 1.52 8.54
C GLY A 163 -8.31 2.45 9.15
N ASP A 164 -7.96 3.74 9.29
CA ASP A 164 -8.88 4.75 9.82
C ASP A 164 -9.93 5.21 8.79
N ASP A 165 -9.76 4.88 7.51
CA ASP A 165 -10.76 5.08 6.47
C ASP A 165 -11.58 3.80 6.26
N ASP A 166 -12.77 3.73 6.87
CA ASP A 166 -13.67 2.57 6.76
C ASP A 166 -14.08 2.24 5.31
N LYS A 167 -14.04 3.24 4.40
CA LYS A 167 -14.39 3.04 2.99
C LYS A 167 -13.23 2.51 2.16
N LYS A 168 -12.00 2.62 2.68
CA LYS A 168 -10.76 2.25 1.99
C LYS A 168 -9.96 1.20 2.74
N ASP A 169 -10.47 0.64 3.83
CA ASP A 169 -9.77 -0.42 4.55
C ASP A 169 -9.38 -1.57 3.62
N GLN A 170 -8.12 -1.93 3.67
CA GLN A 170 -7.50 -2.96 2.83
C GLN A 170 -6.89 -4.10 3.64
N SER A 171 -7.15 -4.14 4.95
CA SER A 171 -6.64 -5.17 5.86
C SER A 171 -6.98 -6.59 5.39
N TYR A 172 -8.18 -6.78 4.81
CA TYR A 172 -8.63 -8.05 4.26
C TYR A 172 -7.72 -8.62 3.16
N PHE A 173 -7.09 -7.77 2.35
CA PHE A 173 -6.20 -8.25 1.28
C PHE A 173 -4.85 -8.77 1.77
N LEU A 174 -4.50 -8.50 3.04
CA LEU A 174 -3.18 -8.76 3.61
C LEU A 174 -3.18 -9.88 4.68
N TRP A 175 -4.32 -10.47 5.01
CA TRP A 175 -4.49 -11.41 6.12
C TRP A 175 -3.57 -12.64 6.08
N ARG A 176 -3.02 -12.99 4.92
CA ARG A 176 -2.13 -14.14 4.72
C ARG A 176 -0.64 -13.81 4.83
N LEU A 177 -0.27 -12.56 5.12
CA LEU A 177 1.14 -12.18 5.28
C LEU A 177 1.71 -12.79 6.57
N GLY A 178 2.90 -13.38 6.46
CA GLY A 178 3.60 -14.02 7.58
C GLY A 178 4.21 -13.01 8.54
N GLN A 179 4.49 -13.45 9.78
CA GLN A 179 5.00 -12.59 10.87
C GLN A 179 6.34 -11.93 10.52
N GLU A 180 7.27 -12.65 9.93
CA GLU A 180 8.60 -12.10 9.61
C GLU A 180 8.52 -11.00 8.56
N LEU A 181 7.64 -11.16 7.58
CA LEU A 181 7.37 -10.13 6.58
C LEU A 181 6.66 -8.91 7.19
N LEU A 182 5.64 -9.15 8.04
CA LEU A 182 4.88 -8.07 8.70
C LEU A 182 5.77 -7.18 9.57
N LYS A 183 6.79 -7.72 10.22
CA LYS A 183 7.78 -6.94 11.00
C LYS A 183 8.59 -5.96 10.15
N ARG A 184 8.72 -6.23 8.86
CA ARG A 184 9.40 -5.37 7.89
C ARG A 184 8.45 -4.41 7.16
N CYS A 185 7.13 -4.61 7.27
CA CYS A 185 6.14 -3.82 6.55
C CYS A 185 5.88 -2.47 7.21
N ILE A 186 5.69 -1.44 6.38
CA ILE A 186 5.24 -0.10 6.77
C ILE A 186 4.07 0.29 5.88
N PHE A 187 2.96 0.71 6.49
CA PHE A 187 1.76 1.18 5.80
C PHE A 187 1.43 2.61 6.23
N PRO A 188 2.07 3.63 5.62
CA PRO A 188 1.95 5.01 6.08
C PRO A 188 0.54 5.57 5.99
N LEU A 189 -0.28 5.05 5.07
CA LEU A 189 -1.63 5.55 4.81
C LEU A 189 -2.69 4.99 5.78
N GLY A 190 -2.33 4.07 6.64
CA GLY A 190 -3.30 3.41 7.53
C GLY A 190 -4.02 4.34 8.51
N THR A 191 -3.47 5.51 8.80
CA THR A 191 -4.07 6.53 9.68
C THR A 191 -4.64 7.73 8.93
N TYR A 192 -4.76 7.63 7.60
CA TYR A 192 -5.26 8.70 6.75
C TYR A 192 -6.51 8.27 6.00
N THR A 193 -7.42 9.21 5.79
CA THR A 193 -8.50 9.05 4.80
C THR A 193 -7.96 9.37 3.41
N LYS A 194 -8.62 8.83 2.38
CA LYS A 194 -8.27 9.13 0.98
C LYS A 194 -8.31 10.64 0.69
N GLN A 195 -9.24 11.35 1.29
CA GLN A 195 -9.33 12.81 1.15
C GLN A 195 -8.06 13.49 1.73
N GLN A 196 -7.63 13.09 2.92
CA GLN A 196 -6.42 13.64 3.55
C GLN A 196 -5.17 13.34 2.72
N VAL A 197 -5.08 12.15 2.10
CA VAL A 197 -3.98 11.81 1.19
C VAL A 197 -3.97 12.74 -0.03
N ARG A 198 -5.12 13.04 -0.62
CA ARG A 198 -5.22 14.00 -1.74
C ARG A 198 -4.84 15.42 -1.31
N GLU A 199 -5.29 15.87 -0.16
CA GLU A 199 -4.93 17.18 0.41
C GLU A 199 -3.42 17.26 0.66
N TYR A 200 -2.83 16.24 1.26
CA TYR A 200 -1.39 16.14 1.47
C TYR A 200 -0.60 16.27 0.15
N LEU A 201 -1.01 15.58 -0.91
CA LEU A 201 -0.34 15.67 -2.22
C LEU A 201 -0.46 17.07 -2.84
N ARG A 202 -1.61 17.76 -2.69
CA ARG A 202 -1.77 19.15 -3.15
C ARG A 202 -0.80 20.09 -2.40
N ASP A 203 -0.72 19.95 -1.09
CA ASP A 203 0.17 20.75 -0.24
C ASP A 203 1.66 20.54 -0.59
N LYS A 204 2.01 19.36 -1.11
CA LYS A 204 3.35 19.02 -1.59
C LYS A 204 3.59 19.43 -3.06
N GLY A 205 2.63 20.06 -3.72
CA GLY A 205 2.75 20.50 -5.11
C GLY A 205 2.41 19.44 -6.16
N TYR A 206 1.93 18.26 -5.76
CA TYR A 206 1.49 17.18 -6.66
C TYR A 206 0.00 17.29 -7.00
N THR A 207 -0.45 18.48 -7.40
CA THR A 207 -1.87 18.79 -7.62
C THR A 207 -2.48 17.89 -8.72
N VAL A 208 -1.79 17.72 -9.85
CA VAL A 208 -2.27 16.87 -10.93
C VAL A 208 -2.46 15.43 -10.44
N LYS A 209 -1.48 14.90 -9.73
CA LYS A 209 -1.54 13.56 -9.14
C LYS A 209 -2.68 13.43 -8.12
N ALA A 210 -2.93 14.44 -7.32
CA ALA A 210 -4.02 14.45 -6.33
C ALA A 210 -5.42 14.39 -6.95
N GLU A 211 -5.58 14.83 -8.20
CA GLU A 211 -6.87 14.83 -8.93
C GLU A 211 -7.08 13.59 -9.80
N GLU A 212 -6.10 12.71 -9.91
CA GLU A 212 -6.25 11.47 -10.67
C GLU A 212 -7.41 10.62 -10.18
N GLY A 213 -8.05 9.94 -11.13
CA GLY A 213 -9.07 8.94 -10.85
C GLY A 213 -8.48 7.73 -10.11
N GLU A 214 -9.34 7.01 -9.41
CA GLU A 214 -8.96 5.75 -8.79
C GLU A 214 -9.32 4.59 -9.72
N SER A 215 -8.44 3.59 -9.81
CA SER A 215 -8.80 2.32 -10.40
C SER A 215 -9.75 1.59 -9.44
N MET A 216 -10.99 1.42 -9.85
CA MET A 216 -12.03 0.72 -9.06
C MET A 216 -12.10 -0.77 -9.41
N GLU A 217 -11.36 -1.20 -10.43
CA GLU A 217 -11.44 -2.53 -11.00
C GLU A 217 -10.14 -3.32 -10.81
N VAL A 218 -10.20 -4.58 -11.19
CA VAL A 218 -9.03 -5.47 -11.20
C VAL A 218 -8.00 -4.94 -12.19
N CYS A 219 -6.73 -4.86 -11.79
CA CYS A 219 -5.68 -4.13 -12.51
C CYS A 219 -5.37 -4.62 -13.93
N PHE A 220 -5.81 -5.83 -14.30
CA PHE A 220 -5.62 -6.42 -15.63
C PHE A 220 -6.89 -6.44 -16.49
N ILE A 221 -8.04 -5.96 -15.98
CA ILE A 221 -9.30 -5.94 -16.70
C ILE A 221 -9.67 -4.47 -16.98
N LYS A 222 -9.89 -4.17 -18.26
CA LYS A 222 -10.43 -2.88 -18.71
C LYS A 222 -11.86 -3.13 -19.19
N GLY A 223 -12.85 -2.74 -18.38
CA GLY A 223 -14.26 -2.91 -18.72
C GLY A 223 -14.90 -4.17 -18.13
N ASP A 224 -15.82 -4.81 -18.83
CA ASP A 224 -16.58 -5.97 -18.31
C ASP A 224 -15.68 -7.21 -18.23
N TYR A 225 -15.60 -7.82 -17.04
CA TYR A 225 -14.82 -9.05 -16.82
C TYR A 225 -15.32 -10.23 -17.67
N ARG A 226 -16.59 -10.23 -18.10
CA ARG A 226 -17.16 -11.27 -18.96
C ARG A 226 -16.54 -11.25 -20.35
N ASP A 227 -16.26 -10.06 -20.88
CA ASP A 227 -15.60 -9.93 -22.18
C ASP A 227 -14.15 -10.41 -22.08
N PHE A 228 -13.47 -10.08 -20.98
CA PHE A 228 -12.15 -10.61 -20.68
C PHE A 228 -12.13 -12.14 -20.61
N LEU A 229 -13.12 -12.75 -19.94
CA LEU A 229 -13.24 -14.22 -19.86
C LEU A 229 -13.47 -14.84 -21.22
N ARG A 230 -14.38 -14.31 -22.06
CA ARG A 230 -14.62 -14.82 -23.41
C ARG A 230 -13.37 -14.76 -24.30
N GLU A 231 -12.57 -13.71 -24.16
CA GLU A 231 -11.34 -13.56 -24.92
C GLU A 231 -10.26 -14.56 -24.50
N HIS A 232 -10.16 -14.86 -23.20
CA HIS A 232 -9.07 -15.67 -22.63
C HIS A 232 -9.46 -17.13 -22.34
N SER A 233 -10.73 -17.46 -22.37
CA SER A 233 -11.25 -18.82 -22.18
C SER A 233 -12.52 -19.03 -23.04
N PRO A 234 -12.36 -19.34 -24.34
CA PRO A 234 -13.46 -19.47 -25.26
C PRO A 234 -14.47 -20.62 -24.91
N GLU A 235 -14.14 -21.43 -23.93
CA GLU A 235 -15.00 -22.52 -23.44
C GLU A 235 -16.05 -22.04 -22.42
N ILE A 236 -16.01 -20.77 -22.03
CA ILE A 236 -17.00 -20.16 -21.15
C ILE A 236 -18.05 -19.46 -22.02
N ASP A 237 -19.20 -20.10 -22.20
CA ASP A 237 -20.40 -19.49 -22.78
C ASP A 237 -21.31 -18.89 -21.70
#